data_4755ddcc4028ab26630226ceed3c461d
#
_entry.id   4755ddcc4028ab26630226ceed3c461d
#
_cell.length_a   1.000
_cell.length_b   1.000
_cell.length_c   1.000
_cell.angle_alpha   90.00
_cell.angle_beta   90.00
_cell.angle_gamma   90.00
#
_symmetry.space_group_name_H-M   'P 1'
#
loop_
_entity.id
_entity.type
_entity.pdbx_description
1 polymer ?
#
loop_
_entity_poly.entity_id
_entity_poly.type
_entity_poly.pdbx_seq_one_letter_code
_entity_poly.pdbx_strand_id
1 'polypeptide(L)'
;MREFTVLSIILFYIFTILTDCYILRDILSYCRYRKKAAVWSYSVSSVLFWGLVTVIAFWPAARESSSLIPLMWMIYTYFSVYVSKLLYVVFSAVGRLFRSKRKGRRVNYGVYAGIPLSLVAFIFMWWGALFTRNEIVVENVTVVSGRL
;
A
#
# COMPACT_ATOMS: atom_id res chain seq x y z
N MET A 1 14.43 23.72 3.19
CA MET A 1 13.91 22.41 3.62
C MET A 1 12.37 22.29 3.54
N ARG A 2 11.59 23.30 3.87
CA ARG A 2 10.11 23.24 3.80
C ARG A 2 9.54 22.97 2.40
N GLU A 3 10.11 23.58 1.35
CA GLU A 3 9.61 23.42 -0.03
C GLU A 3 9.80 21.99 -0.55
N PHE A 4 10.92 21.34 -0.20
CA PHE A 4 11.17 19.95 -0.59
C PHE A 4 10.15 18.98 0.02
N THR A 5 9.72 19.25 1.24
CA THR A 5 8.70 18.44 1.93
C THR A 5 7.34 18.57 1.28
N VAL A 6 6.93 19.79 0.90
CA VAL A 6 5.64 20.05 0.24
C VAL A 6 5.61 19.40 -1.14
N LEU A 7 6.67 19.55 -1.93
CA LEU A 7 6.76 18.93 -3.25
C LEU A 7 6.65 17.39 -3.16
N SER A 8 7.33 16.78 -2.19
CA SER A 8 7.29 15.33 -1.97
C SER A 8 5.88 14.84 -1.60
N ILE A 9 5.17 15.59 -0.76
CA ILE A 9 3.78 15.29 -0.38
C ILE A 9 2.86 15.37 -1.60
N ILE A 10 2.97 16.43 -2.39
CA ILE A 10 2.15 16.60 -3.60
C ILE A 10 2.41 15.45 -4.59
N LEU A 11 3.67 15.12 -4.83
CA LEU A 11 4.05 14.04 -5.74
C LEU A 11 3.51 12.68 -5.28
N PHE A 12 3.53 12.46 -3.98
CA PHE A 12 2.97 11.27 -3.36
C PHE A 12 1.45 11.17 -3.53
N TYR A 13 0.70 12.29 -3.34
CA TYR A 13 -0.74 12.33 -3.60
C TYR A 13 -1.07 12.07 -5.08
N ILE A 14 -0.32 12.68 -6.01
CA ILE A 14 -0.51 12.44 -7.43
C ILE A 14 -0.32 10.96 -7.76
N PHE A 15 0.72 10.34 -7.22
CA PHE A 15 1.00 8.92 -7.44
C PHE A 15 -0.12 8.01 -6.93
N THR A 16 -0.65 8.28 -5.73
CA THR A 16 -1.76 7.50 -5.16
C THR A 16 -3.04 7.65 -5.96
N ILE A 17 -3.37 8.88 -6.39
CA ILE A 17 -4.54 9.16 -7.23
C ILE A 17 -4.43 8.42 -8.57
N LEU A 18 -3.28 8.47 -9.23
CA LEU A 18 -3.06 7.76 -10.50
C LEU A 18 -3.24 6.25 -10.34
N THR A 19 -2.69 5.67 -9.27
CA THR A 19 -2.84 4.25 -8.95
C THR A 19 -4.31 3.88 -8.75
N ASP A 20 -5.05 4.66 -7.98
CA ASP A 20 -6.46 4.41 -7.70
C ASP A 20 -7.34 4.60 -8.94
N CYS A 21 -7.10 5.61 -9.77
CA CYS A 21 -7.78 5.81 -11.05
C CYS A 21 -7.55 4.64 -12.01
N TYR A 22 -6.33 4.12 -12.06
CA TYR A 22 -6.01 2.95 -12.89
C TYR A 22 -6.81 1.71 -12.46
N ILE A 23 -6.84 1.43 -11.16
CA ILE A 23 -7.59 0.28 -10.61
C ILE A 23 -9.09 0.45 -10.82
N LEU A 24 -9.64 1.66 -10.60
CA LEU A 24 -11.05 1.96 -10.89
C LEU A 24 -11.40 1.70 -12.35
N ARG A 25 -10.55 2.11 -13.28
CA ARG A 25 -10.71 1.84 -14.71
C ARG A 25 -10.75 0.34 -15.01
N ASP A 26 -9.91 -0.44 -14.33
CA ASP A 26 -9.90 -1.90 -14.47
C ASP A 26 -11.17 -2.52 -13.90
N ILE A 27 -11.62 -2.13 -12.73
CA ILE A 27 -12.88 -2.58 -12.12
C ILE A 27 -14.06 -2.30 -13.06
N LEU A 28 -14.15 -1.09 -13.61
CA LEU A 28 -15.19 -0.71 -14.57
C LEU A 28 -15.17 -1.55 -15.84
N SER A 29 -13.97 -1.97 -16.28
CA SER A 29 -13.79 -2.79 -17.49
C SER A 29 -14.17 -4.25 -17.28
N TYR A 30 -13.92 -4.81 -16.09
CA TYR A 30 -14.07 -6.25 -15.82
C TYR A 30 -15.36 -6.61 -15.06
N CYS A 31 -15.85 -5.74 -14.16
CA CYS A 31 -17.08 -5.98 -13.40
C CYS A 31 -18.33 -5.66 -14.21
N ARG A 32 -18.99 -6.67 -14.79
CA ARG A 32 -20.20 -6.48 -15.61
C ARG A 32 -21.48 -6.39 -14.78
N TYR A 33 -21.61 -7.23 -13.74
CA TYR A 33 -22.88 -7.43 -13.01
C TYR A 33 -23.10 -6.54 -11.77
N ARG A 34 -22.03 -6.15 -11.05
CA ARG A 34 -22.12 -5.35 -9.82
C ARG A 34 -21.22 -4.10 -9.87
N LYS A 35 -21.19 -3.44 -11.02
CA LYS A 35 -20.32 -2.27 -11.23
C LYS A 35 -20.47 -1.20 -10.14
N LYS A 36 -21.70 -0.83 -9.82
CA LYS A 36 -21.97 0.23 -8.84
C LYS A 36 -21.45 -0.15 -7.44
N ALA A 37 -21.74 -1.35 -6.96
CA ALA A 37 -21.29 -1.78 -5.64
C ALA A 37 -19.75 -1.90 -5.57
N ALA A 38 -19.11 -2.48 -6.58
CA ALA A 38 -17.65 -2.62 -6.62
C ALA A 38 -16.94 -1.26 -6.68
N VAL A 39 -17.43 -0.33 -7.49
CA VAL A 39 -16.89 1.03 -7.58
C VAL A 39 -17.09 1.78 -6.26
N TRP A 40 -18.27 1.70 -5.66
CA TRP A 40 -18.57 2.34 -4.38
C TRP A 40 -17.68 1.80 -3.26
N SER A 41 -17.60 0.48 -3.10
CA SER A 41 -16.75 -0.16 -2.10
C SER A 41 -15.27 0.23 -2.26
N TYR A 42 -14.77 0.22 -3.48
CA TYR A 42 -13.39 0.63 -3.76
C TYR A 42 -13.17 2.12 -3.48
N SER A 43 -14.09 3.00 -3.93
CA SER A 43 -13.98 4.45 -3.72
C SER A 43 -14.00 4.82 -2.24
N VAL A 44 -14.89 4.21 -1.45
CA VAL A 44 -14.94 4.41 0.01
C VAL A 44 -13.61 3.99 0.64
N SER A 45 -13.09 2.82 0.26
CA SER A 45 -11.77 2.35 0.74
C SER A 45 -10.64 3.33 0.38
N SER A 46 -10.60 3.83 -0.86
CA SER A 46 -9.58 4.80 -1.29
C SER A 46 -9.66 6.12 -0.53
N VAL A 47 -10.86 6.63 -0.30
CA VAL A 47 -11.07 7.87 0.49
C VAL A 47 -10.59 7.69 1.94
N LEU A 48 -10.84 6.52 2.55
CA LEU A 48 -10.33 6.22 3.89
C LEU A 48 -8.81 6.24 3.94
N PHE A 49 -8.13 5.65 2.94
CA PHE A 49 -6.66 5.69 2.87
C PHE A 49 -6.12 7.10 2.59
N TRP A 50 -6.82 7.92 1.81
CA TRP A 50 -6.43 9.32 1.62
C TRP A 50 -6.59 10.12 2.93
N GLY A 51 -7.66 9.86 3.68
CA GLY A 51 -7.84 10.42 5.03
C GLY A 51 -6.68 10.03 5.96
N LEU A 52 -6.26 8.77 5.93
CA LEU A 52 -5.14 8.27 6.73
C LEU A 52 -3.83 8.99 6.38
N VAL A 53 -3.54 9.20 5.09
CA VAL A 53 -2.37 10.00 4.65
C VAL A 53 -2.44 11.42 5.16
N THR A 54 -3.62 12.05 5.08
CA THR A 54 -3.81 13.40 5.59
C THR A 54 -3.54 13.46 7.09
N VAL A 55 -4.04 12.50 7.86
CA VAL A 55 -3.76 12.38 9.30
C VAL A 55 -2.26 12.24 9.57
N ILE A 56 -1.56 11.37 8.81
CA ILE A 56 -0.11 11.20 8.94
C ILE A 56 0.64 12.51 8.64
N ALA A 57 0.24 13.22 7.57
CA ALA A 57 0.91 14.44 7.13
C ALA A 57 0.74 15.60 8.12
N PHE A 58 -0.40 15.66 8.80
CA PHE A 58 -0.72 16.70 9.80
C PHE A 58 -0.54 16.23 11.24
N TRP A 59 -0.01 15.00 11.44
CA TRP A 59 0.24 14.50 12.79
C TRP A 59 1.20 15.46 13.50
N PRO A 60 0.80 16.05 14.63
CA PRO A 60 1.71 16.89 15.39
C PRO A 60 2.90 16.01 15.77
N ALA A 61 4.10 16.44 15.39
CA ALA A 61 5.34 15.78 15.78
C ALA A 61 5.48 15.93 17.31
N ALA A 62 4.68 15.17 18.03
CA ALA A 62 4.65 15.18 19.47
C ALA A 62 6.01 14.70 19.97
N ARG A 63 6.59 15.47 20.85
CA ARG A 63 7.90 15.19 21.49
C ARG A 63 7.87 13.96 22.40
N GLU A 64 6.73 13.30 22.54
CA GLU A 64 6.56 12.12 23.36
C GLU A 64 6.74 10.85 22.54
N SER A 65 7.63 9.96 22.99
CA SER A 65 7.91 8.67 22.37
C SER A 65 6.67 7.77 22.21
N SER A 66 5.67 7.93 23.06
CA SER A 66 4.41 7.18 23.02
C SER A 66 3.57 7.43 21.77
N SER A 67 3.69 8.61 21.14
CA SER A 67 2.94 8.98 19.94
C SER A 67 3.56 8.43 18.64
N LEU A 68 4.79 7.96 18.69
CA LEU A 68 5.49 7.43 17.51
C LEU A 68 5.00 6.04 17.10
N ILE A 69 4.60 5.21 18.06
CA ILE A 69 4.13 3.83 17.78
C ILE A 69 2.89 3.82 16.89
N PRO A 70 1.79 4.53 17.21
CA PRO A 70 0.62 4.58 16.34
C PRO A 70 0.93 5.20 14.97
N LEU A 71 1.81 6.20 14.91
CA LEU A 71 2.24 6.80 13.65
C LEU A 71 2.95 5.77 12.75
N MET A 72 3.88 5.00 13.29
CA MET A 72 4.57 3.93 12.56
C MET A 72 3.60 2.88 12.03
N TRP A 73 2.60 2.47 12.82
CA TRP A 73 1.56 1.55 12.38
C TRP A 73 0.69 2.11 11.26
N MET A 74 0.35 3.39 11.32
CA MET A 74 -0.40 4.07 10.24
C MET A 74 0.40 4.09 8.94
N ILE A 75 1.68 4.48 9.01
CA ILE A 75 2.58 4.49 7.87
C ILE A 75 2.73 3.09 7.28
N TYR A 76 2.94 2.08 8.15
CA TYR A 76 3.09 0.69 7.72
C TYR A 76 1.83 0.17 7.02
N THR A 77 0.65 0.42 7.59
CA THR A 77 -0.64 0.02 7.01
C THR A 77 -0.83 0.64 5.63
N TYR A 78 -0.55 1.93 5.51
CA TYR A 78 -0.61 2.63 4.25
C TYR A 78 0.32 2.00 3.21
N PHE A 79 1.60 1.82 3.56
CA PHE A 79 2.60 1.23 2.66
C PHE A 79 2.22 -0.18 2.20
N SER A 80 1.76 -1.04 3.11
CA SER A 80 1.40 -2.42 2.79
C SER A 80 0.27 -2.49 1.76
N VAL A 81 -0.74 -1.63 1.90
CA VAL A 81 -1.86 -1.56 0.95
C VAL A 81 -1.41 -1.01 -0.40
N TYR A 82 -0.62 0.08 -0.42
CA TYR A 82 -0.21 0.70 -1.68
C TYR A 82 0.84 -0.11 -2.44
N VAL A 83 1.76 -0.79 -1.77
CA VAL A 83 2.68 -1.75 -2.42
C VAL A 83 1.88 -2.87 -3.09
N SER A 84 0.88 -3.42 -2.43
CA SER A 84 0.01 -4.45 -3.01
C SER A 84 -0.79 -3.94 -4.21
N LYS A 85 -1.35 -2.71 -4.12
CA LYS A 85 -2.01 -2.05 -5.26
C LYS A 85 -1.07 -1.82 -6.43
N LEU A 86 0.16 -1.40 -6.15
CA LEU A 86 1.18 -1.12 -7.16
C LEU A 86 1.60 -2.40 -7.89
N LEU A 87 1.80 -3.51 -7.17
CA LEU A 87 2.03 -4.81 -7.79
C LEU A 87 0.89 -5.18 -8.74
N TYR A 88 -0.36 -5.05 -8.30
CA TYR A 88 -1.51 -5.28 -9.18
C TYR A 88 -1.45 -4.43 -10.45
N VAL A 89 -1.17 -3.12 -10.32
CA VAL A 89 -1.09 -2.19 -11.44
C VAL A 89 0.01 -2.60 -12.42
N VAL A 90 1.20 -2.96 -11.92
CA VAL A 90 2.34 -3.42 -12.75
C VAL A 90 1.96 -4.67 -13.53
N PHE A 91 1.42 -5.70 -12.88
CA PHE A 91 1.03 -6.94 -13.55
C PHE A 91 -0.11 -6.72 -14.54
N SER A 92 -1.10 -5.90 -14.20
CA SER A 92 -2.19 -5.54 -15.10
C SER A 92 -1.69 -4.75 -16.31
N ALA A 93 -0.74 -3.82 -16.12
CA ALA A 93 -0.13 -3.05 -17.21
C ALA A 93 0.69 -3.94 -18.15
N VAL A 94 1.56 -4.79 -17.60
CA VAL A 94 2.34 -5.77 -18.36
C VAL A 94 1.40 -6.72 -19.12
N GLY A 95 0.36 -7.22 -18.46
CA GLY A 95 -0.64 -8.07 -19.11
C GLY A 95 -1.40 -7.40 -20.25
N ARG A 96 -1.52 -6.06 -20.25
CA ARG A 96 -2.10 -5.31 -21.37
C ARG A 96 -1.18 -5.28 -22.58
N LEU A 97 0.13 -5.26 -22.40
CA LEU A 97 1.12 -5.34 -23.49
C LEU A 97 1.05 -6.69 -24.19
N PHE A 98 0.85 -7.77 -23.44
CA PHE A 98 0.73 -9.15 -23.94
C PHE A 98 -0.72 -9.58 -24.20
N ARG A 99 -1.62 -8.64 -24.45
CA ARG A 99 -3.05 -8.89 -24.60
C ARG A 99 -3.33 -9.75 -25.83
N SER A 100 -3.70 -11.00 -25.61
CA SER A 100 -4.07 -11.94 -26.67
C SER A 100 -5.55 -11.87 -27.02
N LYS A 101 -5.85 -11.97 -28.31
CA LYS A 101 -7.23 -12.15 -28.82
C LYS A 101 -7.56 -13.64 -28.80
N ARG A 102 -8.27 -14.10 -27.79
CA ARG A 102 -8.75 -15.50 -27.74
C ARG A 102 -10.28 -15.51 -27.84
N LYS A 103 -10.80 -16.27 -28.83
CA LYS A 103 -12.26 -16.41 -29.07
C LYS A 103 -13.02 -15.05 -29.15
N GLY A 104 -12.50 -14.05 -29.87
CA GLY A 104 -13.15 -12.73 -30.01
C GLY A 104 -13.20 -11.85 -28.77
N ARG A 105 -12.78 -12.35 -27.61
CA ARG A 105 -12.73 -11.62 -26.33
C ARG A 105 -11.28 -11.24 -25.98
N ARG A 106 -11.06 -9.97 -25.68
CA ARG A 106 -9.74 -9.52 -25.26
C ARG A 106 -9.57 -9.83 -23.77
N VAL A 107 -8.81 -10.85 -23.45
CA VAL A 107 -8.51 -11.28 -22.07
C VAL A 107 -7.16 -10.72 -21.64
N ASN A 108 -7.11 -10.07 -20.49
CA ASN A 108 -5.87 -9.61 -19.89
C ASN A 108 -5.45 -10.60 -18.78
N TYR A 109 -4.49 -11.46 -19.10
CA TYR A 109 -3.96 -12.45 -18.16
C TYR A 109 -3.23 -11.80 -16.97
N GLY A 110 -2.70 -10.59 -17.16
CA GLY A 110 -2.03 -9.85 -16.07
C GLY A 110 -2.95 -9.49 -14.92
N VAL A 111 -4.24 -9.27 -15.17
CA VAL A 111 -5.23 -9.03 -14.10
C VAL A 111 -5.43 -10.29 -13.26
N TYR A 112 -5.54 -11.46 -13.91
CA TYR A 112 -5.73 -12.74 -13.22
C TYR A 112 -4.51 -13.14 -12.39
N ALA A 113 -3.29 -12.81 -12.85
CA ALA A 113 -2.07 -13.06 -12.09
C ALA A 113 -1.84 -11.97 -11.03
N GLY A 114 -2.17 -10.73 -11.34
CA GLY A 114 -1.96 -9.58 -10.45
C GLY A 114 -2.77 -9.63 -9.17
N ILE A 115 -4.03 -10.11 -9.23
CA ILE A 115 -4.91 -10.21 -8.04
C ILE A 115 -4.31 -11.16 -6.98
N PRO A 116 -4.03 -12.44 -7.26
CA PRO A 116 -3.48 -13.32 -6.25
C PRO A 116 -2.10 -12.89 -5.78
N LEU A 117 -1.26 -12.37 -6.67
CA LEU A 117 0.08 -11.94 -6.29
C LEU A 117 0.06 -10.71 -5.36
N SER A 118 -0.80 -9.74 -5.63
CA SER A 118 -0.97 -8.57 -4.74
C SER A 118 -1.51 -8.97 -3.37
N LEU A 119 -2.41 -9.96 -3.33
CA LEU A 119 -2.98 -10.49 -2.09
C LEU A 119 -1.93 -11.26 -1.28
N VAL A 120 -1.13 -12.09 -1.94
CA VAL A 120 -0.01 -12.80 -1.32
C VAL A 120 1.00 -11.82 -0.76
N ALA A 121 1.40 -10.79 -1.51
CA ALA A 121 2.33 -9.77 -1.03
C ALA A 121 1.78 -9.02 0.20
N PHE A 122 0.48 -8.69 0.21
CA PHE A 122 -0.18 -8.07 1.37
C PHE A 122 -0.10 -8.97 2.59
N ILE A 123 -0.44 -10.26 2.45
CA ILE A 123 -0.39 -11.23 3.55
C ILE A 123 1.05 -11.38 4.06
N PHE A 124 2.04 -11.49 3.19
CA PHE A 124 3.45 -11.62 3.59
C PHE A 124 3.95 -10.39 4.35
N MET A 125 3.58 -9.18 3.93
CA MET A 125 3.95 -7.96 4.65
C MET A 125 3.36 -7.97 6.06
N TRP A 126 2.07 -8.29 6.21
CA TRP A 126 1.43 -8.37 7.52
C TRP A 126 1.96 -9.51 8.38
N TRP A 127 2.22 -10.66 7.78
CA TRP A 127 2.87 -11.77 8.47
C TRP A 127 4.24 -11.35 9.04
N GLY A 128 5.10 -10.74 8.20
CA GLY A 128 6.40 -10.22 8.65
C GLY A 128 6.27 -9.22 9.81
N ALA A 129 5.33 -8.26 9.72
CA ALA A 129 5.14 -7.27 10.77
C ALA A 129 4.67 -7.85 12.10
N LEU A 130 3.83 -8.87 12.07
CA LEU A 130 3.27 -9.48 13.28
C LEU A 130 4.24 -10.47 13.93
N PHE A 131 4.97 -11.26 13.15
CA PHE A 131 5.84 -12.31 13.67
C PHE A 131 7.25 -11.81 13.99
N THR A 132 7.88 -11.06 13.08
CA THR A 132 9.27 -10.59 13.28
C THR A 132 9.40 -9.61 14.43
N ARG A 133 8.34 -8.89 14.77
CA ARG A 133 8.34 -7.95 15.90
C ARG A 133 8.43 -8.65 17.25
N ASN A 134 7.98 -9.89 17.36
CA ASN A 134 7.98 -10.63 18.63
C ASN A 134 9.30 -11.37 18.88
N GLU A 135 10.21 -11.40 17.91
CA GLU A 135 11.56 -11.97 18.05
C GLU A 135 12.59 -10.92 18.48
N ILE A 136 12.30 -10.16 19.54
CA ILE A 136 13.31 -9.30 20.16
C ILE A 136 14.21 -10.20 21.00
N VAL A 137 15.34 -10.61 20.44
CA VAL A 137 16.42 -11.23 21.20
C VAL A 137 17.05 -10.14 22.06
N VAL A 138 16.77 -10.14 23.34
CA VAL A 138 17.44 -9.26 24.32
C VAL A 138 18.83 -9.82 24.55
N GLU A 139 19.80 -9.30 23.81
CA GLU A 139 21.21 -9.59 24.05
C GLU A 139 21.66 -8.78 25.28
N ASN A 140 21.79 -9.46 26.44
CA ASN A 140 22.31 -8.87 27.67
C ASN A 140 23.82 -8.65 27.51
N VAL A 141 24.21 -7.47 27.03
CA VAL A 141 25.60 -7.05 27.01
C VAL A 141 25.98 -6.61 28.42
N THR A 142 26.67 -7.49 29.18
CA THR A 142 27.28 -7.12 30.44
C THR A 142 28.52 -6.28 30.16
N VAL A 143 28.39 -4.97 30.32
CA VAL A 143 29.53 -4.05 30.30
C VAL A 143 30.29 -4.19 31.61
N VAL A 144 31.38 -4.94 31.59
CA VAL A 144 32.30 -4.97 32.73
C VAL A 144 33.12 -3.67 32.70
N SER A 145 32.73 -2.74 33.53
CA SER A 145 33.52 -1.52 33.77
C SER A 145 34.73 -1.91 34.65
N GLY A 146 35.86 -2.18 34.00
CA GLY A 146 37.12 -2.31 34.69
C GLY A 146 37.52 -0.93 35.23
N ARG A 147 37.33 -0.71 36.52
CA ARG A 147 38.01 0.37 37.23
C ARG A 147 39.51 0.07 37.31
N LEU A 148 40.31 0.88 36.68
CA LEU A 148 41.71 1.13 37.04
C LEU A 148 41.74 2.19 38.13
#